data_9a15b34da1b8399667d90b8ef0ec9f25
#
_entry.id   9a15b34da1b8399667d90b8ef0ec9f25
#
_cell.length_a   1.000
_cell.length_b   1.000
_cell.length_c   1.000
_cell.angle_alpha   90.00
_cell.angle_beta   90.00
_cell.angle_gamma   90.00
#
_symmetry.space_group_name_H-M   'P 1'
#
loop_
_entity.id
_entity.type
_entity.pdbx_description
1 polymer ?
#
loop_
_entity_poly.entity_id
_entity_poly.type
_entity_poly.pdbx_seq_one_letter_code
_entity_poly.pdbx_strand_id
1 'polypeptide(L)'
;RRSSDLVMGDANFFQALRNYLNDTNLAYAYTQTNDLKGHLEAVHGSNLDEFFNDWVYMQGYPSYALAVQTLGTGQARITVNQTQSHSSVAFFEMPLEIRLTGAGGLTHDVVVNNTVNNQQFVVPVPFLVTGVIFDPNKHIISSSNSTTLSNNSFELEEAISVYPNPANDELHIMMPTTTQLEKVEIYNTLGQLLATHQMADFRIDNLSSGMHVMKITTSEGAIHKNFIKK
;
A
#
# COMPACT_ATOMS: atom_id res chain seq x y z
N ARG A 1 -10.46 -8.24 22.68
CA ARG A 1 -10.03 -9.42 21.92
C ARG A 1 -9.32 -9.01 20.62
N ARG A 2 -10.00 -8.27 19.73
CA ARG A 2 -9.56 -8.11 18.32
C ARG A 2 -8.18 -7.48 18.15
N SER A 3 -7.83 -6.46 18.93
CA SER A 3 -6.50 -5.84 18.81
C SER A 3 -5.39 -6.70 19.41
N SER A 4 -5.65 -7.40 20.52
CA SER A 4 -4.63 -8.25 21.14
C SER A 4 -4.37 -9.56 20.38
N ASP A 5 -5.39 -10.16 19.76
CA ASP A 5 -5.19 -11.33 18.90
C ASP A 5 -4.42 -10.96 17.62
N LEU A 6 -4.57 -9.75 17.11
CA LEU A 6 -3.78 -9.25 15.98
C LEU A 6 -2.29 -9.10 16.34
N VAL A 7 -1.97 -8.60 17.55
CA VAL A 7 -0.58 -8.45 18.02
C VAL A 7 0.09 -9.82 18.24
N MET A 8 -0.62 -10.77 18.83
CA MET A 8 -0.06 -12.06 19.27
C MET A 8 -0.27 -13.20 18.27
N GLY A 9 -1.22 -13.05 17.36
CA GLY A 9 -1.81 -14.13 16.57
C GLY A 9 -2.83 -14.95 17.35
N ASP A 10 -3.89 -15.41 16.67
CA ASP A 10 -5.03 -16.13 17.27
C ASP A 10 -4.60 -17.32 18.14
N ALA A 11 -3.68 -18.14 17.63
CA ALA A 11 -3.25 -19.34 18.33
C ALA A 11 -2.64 -19.03 19.71
N ASN A 12 -1.73 -18.06 19.76
CA ASN A 12 -1.06 -17.62 20.98
C ASN A 12 -2.04 -16.93 21.94
N PHE A 13 -2.89 -16.05 21.41
CA PHE A 13 -3.89 -15.37 22.21
C PHE A 13 -4.83 -16.36 22.92
N PHE A 14 -5.41 -17.30 22.21
CA PHE A 14 -6.29 -18.30 22.83
C PHE A 14 -5.54 -19.28 23.72
N GLN A 15 -4.27 -19.57 23.45
CA GLN A 15 -3.46 -20.38 24.37
C GLN A 15 -3.23 -19.63 25.69
N ALA A 16 -2.88 -18.34 25.62
CA ALA A 16 -2.69 -17.51 26.81
C ALA A 16 -3.97 -17.39 27.64
N LEU A 17 -5.12 -17.20 26.99
CA LEU A 17 -6.42 -17.20 27.70
C LEU A 17 -6.72 -18.53 28.37
N ARG A 18 -6.44 -19.67 27.74
CA ARG A 18 -6.60 -20.99 28.37
C ARG A 18 -5.67 -21.14 29.58
N ASN A 19 -4.43 -20.70 29.46
CA ASN A 19 -3.48 -20.74 30.58
C ASN A 19 -3.98 -19.89 31.76
N TYR A 20 -4.43 -18.66 31.47
CA TYR A 20 -5.00 -17.76 32.48
C TYR A 20 -6.22 -18.37 33.20
N LEU A 21 -7.17 -18.94 32.44
CA LEU A 21 -8.40 -19.54 33.02
C LEU A 21 -8.13 -20.82 33.81
N ASN A 22 -7.05 -21.53 33.52
CA ASN A 22 -6.67 -22.76 34.19
C ASN A 22 -5.62 -22.54 35.31
N ASP A 23 -5.22 -21.33 35.59
CA ASP A 23 -4.29 -21.01 36.67
C ASP A 23 -5.00 -21.23 38.01
N THR A 24 -4.58 -22.26 38.76
CA THR A 24 -5.17 -22.64 40.04
C THR A 24 -5.02 -21.58 41.12
N ASN A 25 -4.07 -20.65 40.98
CA ASN A 25 -3.90 -19.53 41.91
C ASN A 25 -4.92 -18.42 41.67
N LEU A 26 -5.45 -18.33 40.45
CA LEU A 26 -6.40 -17.31 40.04
C LEU A 26 -7.84 -17.81 39.94
N ALA A 27 -8.01 -19.14 39.79
CA ALA A 27 -9.32 -19.75 39.66
C ALA A 27 -10.16 -19.49 40.94
N TYR A 28 -11.37 -18.96 40.74
CA TYR A 28 -12.32 -18.58 41.80
C TYR A 28 -11.80 -17.50 42.78
N ALA A 29 -10.73 -16.75 42.41
CA ALA A 29 -10.15 -15.67 43.18
C ALA A 29 -10.33 -14.31 42.48
N TYR A 30 -9.99 -13.23 43.18
CA TYR A 30 -9.89 -11.92 42.54
C TYR A 30 -8.64 -11.85 41.69
N THR A 31 -8.78 -11.34 40.47
CA THR A 31 -7.69 -11.15 39.52
C THR A 31 -7.58 -9.69 39.11
N GLN A 32 -6.39 -9.29 38.67
CA GLN A 32 -6.08 -7.96 38.15
C GLN A 32 -5.67 -8.04 36.68
N THR A 33 -5.68 -6.90 35.99
CA THR A 33 -5.25 -6.82 34.57
C THR A 33 -3.82 -7.36 34.38
N ASN A 34 -2.95 -7.16 35.35
CA ASN A 34 -1.57 -7.65 35.29
C ASN A 34 -1.47 -9.18 35.31
N ASP A 35 -2.40 -9.87 35.96
CA ASP A 35 -2.42 -11.33 35.95
C ASP A 35 -2.70 -11.85 34.52
N LEU A 36 -3.71 -11.28 33.85
CA LEU A 36 -3.99 -11.59 32.45
C LEU A 36 -2.82 -11.21 31.57
N LYS A 37 -2.24 -10.01 31.74
CA LYS A 37 -1.09 -9.55 30.98
C LYS A 37 0.10 -10.50 31.09
N GLY A 38 0.42 -10.97 32.31
CA GLY A 38 1.50 -11.93 32.52
C GLY A 38 1.31 -13.24 31.74
N HIS A 39 0.09 -13.76 31.66
CA HIS A 39 -0.22 -14.94 30.86
C HIS A 39 -0.10 -14.69 29.35
N LEU A 40 -0.50 -13.48 28.88
CA LEU A 40 -0.33 -13.10 27.49
C LEU A 40 1.15 -12.98 27.12
N GLU A 41 1.95 -12.30 27.92
CA GLU A 41 3.39 -12.14 27.73
C GLU A 41 4.15 -13.47 27.75
N ALA A 42 3.78 -14.38 28.67
CA ALA A 42 4.40 -15.70 28.77
C ALA A 42 4.24 -16.54 27.49
N VAL A 43 3.13 -16.40 26.79
CA VAL A 43 2.89 -17.11 25.51
C VAL A 43 3.41 -16.32 24.32
N HIS A 44 3.29 -14.98 24.36
CA HIS A 44 3.77 -14.12 23.29
C HIS A 44 5.30 -14.09 23.18
N GLY A 45 5.98 -14.22 24.32
CA GLY A 45 7.45 -14.21 24.38
C GLY A 45 8.07 -12.81 24.39
N SER A 46 7.27 -11.77 24.51
CA SER A 46 7.73 -10.37 24.62
C SER A 46 6.80 -9.54 25.51
N ASN A 47 7.31 -8.41 25.96
CA ASN A 47 6.58 -7.46 26.80
C ASN A 47 5.41 -6.83 26.05
N LEU A 48 4.28 -6.64 26.73
CA LEU A 48 3.06 -6.01 26.23
C LEU A 48 2.71 -4.72 26.99
N ASP A 49 3.67 -4.13 27.75
CA ASP A 49 3.44 -2.91 28.52
C ASP A 49 2.88 -1.77 27.68
N GLU A 50 3.47 -1.51 26.52
CA GLU A 50 3.05 -0.45 25.63
C GLU A 50 1.63 -0.69 25.11
N PHE A 51 1.33 -1.90 24.64
CA PHE A 51 -0.02 -2.27 24.24
C PHE A 51 -1.04 -2.04 25.36
N PHE A 52 -0.74 -2.46 26.60
CA PHE A 52 -1.65 -2.29 27.72
C PHE A 52 -1.78 -0.82 28.14
N ASN A 53 -0.69 -0.05 28.11
CA ASN A 53 -0.75 1.39 28.37
C ASN A 53 -1.70 2.08 27.39
N ASP A 54 -1.52 1.88 26.11
CA ASP A 54 -2.24 2.59 25.06
C ASP A 54 -3.71 2.16 24.96
N TRP A 55 -3.97 0.85 25.06
CA TRP A 55 -5.28 0.29 24.76
C TRP A 55 -6.14 -0.02 25.99
N VAL A 56 -5.54 -0.11 27.18
CA VAL A 56 -6.26 -0.50 28.41
C VAL A 56 -6.26 0.61 29.45
N TYR A 57 -5.12 1.29 29.67
CA TYR A 57 -4.99 2.26 30.75
C TYR A 57 -5.17 3.71 30.33
N MET A 58 -4.81 4.04 29.08
CA MET A 58 -4.96 5.39 28.54
C MET A 58 -6.28 5.54 27.76
N GLN A 59 -6.50 6.73 27.17
CA GLN A 59 -7.76 7.10 26.51
C GLN A 59 -7.55 7.33 25.02
N GLY A 60 -8.62 7.09 24.26
CA GLY A 60 -8.67 7.41 22.86
C GLY A 60 -8.55 6.20 21.92
N TYR A 61 -8.44 6.52 20.67
CA TYR A 61 -8.27 5.56 19.56
C TYR A 61 -7.56 6.26 18.39
N PRO A 62 -6.91 5.50 17.53
CA PRO A 62 -6.30 6.04 16.31
C PRO A 62 -7.31 6.26 15.18
N SER A 63 -6.98 7.21 14.31
CA SER A 63 -7.57 7.38 12.97
C SER A 63 -6.44 7.22 11.96
N TYR A 64 -6.59 6.33 10.99
CA TYR A 64 -5.55 6.00 10.00
C TYR A 64 -5.84 6.66 8.66
N ALA A 65 -4.81 7.24 8.06
CA ALA A 65 -4.81 7.69 6.67
C ALA A 65 -3.75 6.91 5.89
N LEU A 66 -4.19 6.05 4.99
CA LEU A 66 -3.33 5.24 4.16
C LEU A 66 -3.25 5.81 2.75
N ALA A 67 -2.03 6.01 2.25
CA ALA A 67 -1.77 6.29 0.85
C ALA A 67 -1.08 5.08 0.23
N VAL A 68 -1.69 4.50 -0.81
CA VAL A 68 -1.12 3.36 -1.53
C VAL A 68 -0.75 3.79 -2.94
N GLN A 69 0.49 3.53 -3.30
CA GLN A 69 1.07 3.82 -4.60
C GLN A 69 1.49 2.51 -5.26
N THR A 70 0.99 2.23 -6.45
CA THR A 70 1.50 1.12 -7.25
C THR A 70 2.89 1.49 -7.76
N LEU A 71 3.87 0.68 -7.41
CA LEU A 71 5.21 0.73 -7.96
C LEU A 71 5.28 -0.29 -9.09
N GLY A 72 5.78 0.09 -10.27
CA GLY A 72 5.98 -0.75 -11.46
C GLY A 72 5.59 -2.22 -11.38
N THR A 73 6.51 -3.12 -11.60
CA THR A 73 6.24 -4.56 -11.71
C THR A 73 6.06 -5.24 -10.35
N GLY A 74 4.80 -5.43 -9.93
CA GLY A 74 4.48 -6.38 -8.86
C GLY A 74 4.72 -5.89 -7.43
N GLN A 75 4.74 -4.59 -7.19
CA GLN A 75 4.92 -4.00 -5.87
C GLN A 75 3.96 -2.83 -5.64
N ALA A 76 3.65 -2.58 -4.36
CA ALA A 76 2.94 -1.38 -3.91
C ALA A 76 3.67 -0.78 -2.70
N ARG A 77 3.73 0.57 -2.66
CA ARG A 77 4.15 1.31 -1.48
C ARG A 77 2.92 1.72 -0.69
N ILE A 78 2.92 1.42 0.59
CA ILE A 78 1.88 1.80 1.52
C ILE A 78 2.50 2.81 2.49
N THR A 79 1.97 4.02 2.53
CA THR A 79 2.34 5.05 3.51
C THR A 79 1.23 5.15 4.54
N VAL A 80 1.58 5.04 5.81
CA VAL A 80 0.62 5.06 6.92
C VAL A 80 0.82 6.30 7.76
N ASN A 81 -0.23 7.10 7.91
CA ASN A 81 -0.32 8.19 8.86
C ASN A 81 -1.40 7.88 9.90
N GLN A 82 -1.16 8.33 11.13
CA GLN A 82 -2.06 8.15 12.25
C GLN A 82 -2.26 9.47 13.00
N THR A 83 -3.48 9.73 13.41
CA THR A 83 -3.83 10.78 14.38
C THR A 83 -4.59 10.16 15.53
N GLN A 84 -4.43 10.70 16.75
CA GLN A 84 -5.04 10.20 17.97
C GLN A 84 -6.25 11.05 18.35
N SER A 85 -7.31 10.39 18.82
CA SER A 85 -8.51 11.10 19.31
C SER A 85 -8.31 11.76 20.68
N HIS A 86 -7.26 11.40 21.41
CA HIS A 86 -6.92 11.95 22.72
C HIS A 86 -5.40 12.05 22.91
N SER A 87 -4.94 13.05 23.64
CA SER A 87 -3.52 13.37 23.84
C SER A 87 -2.78 12.47 24.84
N SER A 88 -3.47 11.53 25.50
CA SER A 88 -2.84 10.61 26.48
C SER A 88 -1.97 9.55 25.82
N VAL A 89 -2.25 9.20 24.57
CA VAL A 89 -1.44 8.29 23.75
C VAL A 89 -0.80 9.10 22.64
N ALA A 90 0.52 9.05 22.55
CA ALA A 90 1.27 9.76 21.51
C ALA A 90 1.17 9.06 20.15
N PHE A 91 1.15 7.72 20.17
CA PHE A 91 1.04 6.89 18.98
C PHE A 91 0.55 5.49 19.39
N PHE A 92 -0.35 4.90 18.62
CA PHE A 92 -0.81 3.52 18.83
C PHE A 92 -0.02 2.57 17.92
N GLU A 93 1.00 1.89 18.46
CA GLU A 93 1.74 0.88 17.71
C GLU A 93 0.87 -0.36 17.48
N MET A 94 0.65 -0.72 16.22
CA MET A 94 -0.20 -1.85 15.86
C MET A 94 0.21 -2.51 14.54
N PRO A 95 0.06 -3.83 14.45
CA PRO A 95 -0.06 -4.49 13.16
C PRO A 95 -1.35 -4.04 12.46
N LEU A 96 -1.26 -3.64 11.21
CA LEU A 96 -2.38 -3.16 10.40
C LEU A 96 -2.67 -4.14 9.28
N GLU A 97 -3.90 -4.65 9.22
CA GLU A 97 -4.37 -5.46 8.11
C GLU A 97 -4.85 -4.57 6.96
N ILE A 98 -4.31 -4.79 5.78
CA ILE A 98 -4.64 -4.03 4.59
C ILE A 98 -4.92 -5.00 3.46
N ARG A 99 -6.09 -4.87 2.83
CA ARG A 99 -6.45 -5.63 1.64
C ARG A 99 -6.28 -4.76 0.41
N LEU A 100 -5.40 -5.18 -0.47
CA LEU A 100 -5.22 -4.60 -1.80
C LEU A 100 -6.13 -5.34 -2.78
N THR A 101 -6.84 -4.59 -3.62
CA THR A 101 -7.77 -5.17 -4.60
C THR A 101 -7.31 -4.84 -6.02
N GLY A 102 -7.57 -5.76 -6.95
CA GLY A 102 -7.27 -5.64 -8.37
C GLY A 102 -8.50 -5.86 -9.25
N ALA A 103 -8.34 -5.67 -10.55
CA ALA A 103 -9.37 -5.96 -11.53
C ALA A 103 -9.84 -7.43 -11.45
N GLY A 104 -11.11 -7.69 -11.77
CA GLY A 104 -11.66 -9.05 -11.76
C GLY A 104 -11.85 -9.64 -10.35
N GLY A 105 -11.87 -8.83 -9.30
CA GLY A 105 -12.07 -9.29 -7.92
C GLY A 105 -10.83 -9.88 -7.26
N LEU A 106 -9.64 -9.66 -7.82
CA LEU A 106 -8.38 -10.08 -7.21
C LEU A 106 -8.19 -9.37 -5.87
N THR A 107 -7.69 -10.11 -4.87
CA THR A 107 -7.38 -9.56 -3.54
C THR A 107 -6.03 -10.08 -3.05
N HIS A 108 -5.33 -9.25 -2.29
CA HIS A 108 -4.08 -9.59 -1.62
C HIS A 108 -4.04 -8.91 -0.26
N ASP A 109 -4.00 -9.71 0.80
CA ASP A 109 -3.97 -9.22 2.17
C ASP A 109 -2.52 -9.13 2.67
N VAL A 110 -2.18 -7.99 3.25
CA VAL A 110 -0.88 -7.73 3.86
C VAL A 110 -1.07 -7.23 5.28
N VAL A 111 -0.12 -7.58 6.15
CA VAL A 111 -0.04 -7.04 7.51
C VAL A 111 1.27 -6.25 7.64
N VAL A 112 1.17 -5.01 8.10
CA VAL A 112 2.33 -4.14 8.30
C VAL A 112 2.38 -3.65 9.74
N ASN A 113 3.54 -3.67 10.38
CA ASN A 113 3.71 -3.18 11.75
C ASN A 113 3.95 -1.68 11.73
N ASN A 114 2.93 -0.89 12.09
CA ASN A 114 3.02 0.56 12.13
C ASN A 114 3.47 1.02 13.51
N THR A 115 4.66 1.62 13.57
CA THR A 115 5.32 2.09 14.81
C THR A 115 5.63 3.58 14.82
N VAL A 116 5.52 4.25 13.67
CA VAL A 116 5.73 5.71 13.55
C VAL A 116 4.84 6.30 12.48
N ASN A 117 4.61 7.60 12.59
CA ASN A 117 3.87 8.35 11.56
C ASN A 117 4.66 8.43 10.26
N ASN A 118 3.95 8.49 9.13
CA ASN A 118 4.51 8.56 7.79
C ASN A 118 5.42 7.36 7.44
N GLN A 119 5.19 6.21 8.10
CA GLN A 119 5.95 5.00 7.83
C GLN A 119 5.57 4.41 6.47
N GLN A 120 6.59 3.99 5.74
CA GLN A 120 6.42 3.42 4.40
C GLN A 120 6.78 1.95 4.37
N PHE A 121 5.95 1.17 3.70
CA PHE A 121 6.12 -0.27 3.48
C PHE A 121 6.06 -0.55 1.99
N VAL A 122 7.02 -1.30 1.47
CA VAL A 122 6.96 -1.82 0.10
C VAL A 122 6.61 -3.29 0.18
N VAL A 123 5.48 -3.64 -0.43
CA VAL A 123 4.93 -5.00 -0.39
C VAL A 123 4.81 -5.58 -1.79
N PRO A 124 5.10 -6.89 -1.99
CA PRO A 124 4.86 -7.54 -3.26
C PRO A 124 3.34 -7.67 -3.51
N VAL A 125 2.89 -7.39 -4.73
CA VAL A 125 1.49 -7.53 -5.14
C VAL A 125 1.46 -8.12 -6.54
N PRO A 126 0.80 -9.28 -6.76
CA PRO A 126 0.85 -9.99 -8.03
C PRO A 126 -0.05 -9.40 -9.15
N PHE A 127 -0.65 -8.22 -8.90
CA PHE A 127 -1.55 -7.54 -9.84
C PHE A 127 -1.50 -6.01 -9.67
N LEU A 128 -2.04 -5.29 -10.64
CA LEU A 128 -2.23 -3.84 -10.55
C LEU A 128 -3.28 -3.52 -9.48
N VAL A 129 -2.90 -2.74 -8.47
CA VAL A 129 -3.81 -2.33 -7.40
C VAL A 129 -4.81 -1.29 -7.92
N THR A 130 -6.10 -1.58 -7.78
CA THR A 130 -7.20 -0.69 -8.17
C THR A 130 -8.04 -0.20 -6.99
N GLY A 131 -7.78 -0.75 -5.78
CA GLY A 131 -8.44 -0.32 -4.55
C GLY A 131 -7.73 -0.82 -3.30
N VAL A 132 -8.08 -0.22 -2.18
CA VAL A 132 -7.48 -0.50 -0.86
C VAL A 132 -8.59 -0.53 0.18
N ILE A 133 -8.58 -1.56 1.03
CA ILE A 133 -9.48 -1.68 2.18
C ILE A 133 -8.61 -1.79 3.43
N PHE A 134 -8.76 -0.82 4.32
CA PHE A 134 -8.12 -0.85 5.63
C PHE A 134 -8.93 -1.70 6.60
N ASP A 135 -8.26 -2.52 7.39
CA ASP A 135 -8.84 -3.38 8.43
C ASP A 135 -10.08 -4.16 7.93
N PRO A 136 -9.93 -5.02 6.90
CA PRO A 136 -11.05 -5.71 6.26
C PRO A 136 -11.84 -6.59 7.24
N ASN A 137 -11.18 -7.07 8.29
CA ASN A 137 -11.76 -7.95 9.31
C ASN A 137 -12.24 -7.21 10.56
N LYS A 138 -12.04 -5.88 10.63
CA LYS A 138 -12.41 -5.02 11.76
C LYS A 138 -11.79 -5.49 13.08
N HIS A 139 -10.49 -5.72 13.07
CA HIS A 139 -9.73 -6.14 14.24
C HIS A 139 -9.24 -4.97 15.09
N ILE A 140 -9.19 -3.74 14.55
CA ILE A 140 -8.65 -2.58 15.22
C ILE A 140 -9.79 -1.63 15.66
N ILE A 141 -9.72 -1.16 16.89
CA ILE A 141 -10.59 -0.08 17.36
C ILE A 141 -10.05 1.23 16.77
N SER A 142 -10.72 1.74 15.75
CA SER A 142 -10.34 2.96 15.05
C SER A 142 -11.56 3.68 14.49
N SER A 143 -11.44 4.94 14.13
CA SER A 143 -12.52 5.71 13.51
C SER A 143 -11.95 6.70 12.49
N SER A 144 -12.83 7.18 11.60
CA SER A 144 -12.46 8.19 10.58
C SER A 144 -11.27 7.81 9.70
N ASN A 145 -11.14 6.52 9.39
CA ASN A 145 -10.07 6.03 8.54
C ASN A 145 -10.29 6.43 7.08
N SER A 146 -9.20 6.73 6.39
CA SER A 146 -9.21 7.06 4.96
C SER A 146 -8.16 6.26 4.20
N THR A 147 -8.48 5.93 2.96
CA THR A 147 -7.55 5.29 2.04
C THR A 147 -7.52 6.07 0.73
N THR A 148 -6.32 6.33 0.22
CA THR A 148 -6.10 6.95 -1.08
C THR A 148 -5.23 6.03 -1.93
N LEU A 149 -5.60 5.90 -3.20
CA LEU A 149 -4.78 5.22 -4.20
C LEU A 149 -4.19 6.30 -5.11
N SER A 150 -2.87 6.46 -5.07
CA SER A 150 -2.16 7.31 -6.01
C SER A 150 -1.56 6.45 -7.12
N ASN A 151 -1.91 6.78 -8.35
CA ASN A 151 -1.24 6.25 -9.51
C ASN A 151 -0.06 7.17 -9.83
N ASN A 152 1.12 6.61 -10.02
CA ASN A 152 2.30 7.34 -10.48
C ASN A 152 2.11 8.01 -11.86
N SER A 153 0.97 7.75 -12.53
CA SER A 153 0.75 8.24 -13.89
C SER A 153 0.87 9.74 -14.04
N PHE A 154 0.46 10.51 -13.04
CA PHE A 154 0.55 11.99 -13.13
C PHE A 154 2.00 12.48 -12.97
N GLU A 155 2.73 12.01 -11.99
CA GLU A 155 4.14 12.38 -11.79
C GLU A 155 5.02 11.88 -12.94
N LEU A 156 4.76 10.66 -13.44
CA LEU A 156 5.40 10.11 -14.64
C LEU A 156 5.02 10.90 -15.90
N GLU A 157 3.78 11.34 -16.01
CA GLU A 157 3.33 12.12 -17.14
C GLU A 157 4.01 13.49 -17.23
N GLU A 158 4.29 14.15 -16.10
CA GLU A 158 5.08 15.36 -16.04
C GLU A 158 6.58 15.10 -16.23
N ALA A 159 7.10 14.02 -15.71
CA ALA A 159 8.53 13.68 -15.76
C ALA A 159 8.99 13.15 -17.12
N ILE A 160 8.09 12.55 -17.91
CA ILE A 160 8.40 12.01 -19.24
C ILE A 160 7.98 13.00 -20.33
N SER A 161 8.93 13.39 -21.16
CA SER A 161 8.70 14.26 -22.32
C SER A 161 8.99 13.53 -23.63
N VAL A 162 8.23 13.89 -24.67
CA VAL A 162 8.37 13.35 -26.04
C VAL A 162 8.65 14.48 -26.99
N TYR A 163 9.73 14.40 -27.75
CA TYR A 163 10.14 15.44 -28.68
C TYR A 163 10.83 14.89 -29.93
N PRO A 164 10.84 15.65 -31.04
CA PRO A 164 10.08 16.86 -31.26
C PRO A 164 8.57 16.56 -31.38
N ASN A 165 7.75 17.53 -31.04
CA ASN A 165 6.31 17.51 -31.30
C ASN A 165 5.83 18.85 -31.80
N PRO A 166 5.47 19.00 -33.09
CA PRO A 166 5.32 18.00 -34.15
C PRO A 166 6.63 17.36 -34.60
N ALA A 167 6.58 16.07 -34.95
CA ALA A 167 7.70 15.25 -35.40
C ALA A 167 7.70 15.02 -36.91
N ASN A 168 8.90 14.92 -37.52
CA ASN A 168 9.06 14.42 -38.89
C ASN A 168 9.33 12.92 -38.89
N ASP A 169 10.59 12.49 -38.77
CA ASP A 169 10.99 11.12 -38.99
C ASP A 169 11.42 10.38 -37.71
N GLU A 170 11.67 11.11 -36.63
CA GLU A 170 12.21 10.56 -35.37
C GLU A 170 11.49 11.15 -34.17
N LEU A 171 11.41 10.34 -33.12
CA LEU A 171 10.94 10.74 -31.79
C LEU A 171 11.94 10.29 -30.72
N HIS A 172 12.07 11.13 -29.71
CA HIS A 172 12.89 10.89 -28.53
C HIS A 172 12.01 10.97 -27.28
N ILE A 173 12.22 10.04 -26.36
CA ILE A 173 11.56 10.01 -25.06
C ILE A 173 12.60 10.35 -24.01
N MET A 174 12.44 11.48 -23.32
CA MET A 174 13.24 11.83 -22.16
C MET A 174 12.50 11.42 -20.89
N MET A 175 13.20 10.72 -20.01
CA MET A 175 12.67 10.23 -18.73
C MET A 175 13.72 10.33 -17.64
N PRO A 176 13.33 10.30 -16.33
CA PRO A 176 14.27 10.25 -15.21
C PRO A 176 15.18 9.04 -15.29
N THR A 177 16.43 9.18 -14.84
CA THR A 177 17.43 8.10 -14.84
C THR A 177 17.06 6.91 -13.93
N THR A 178 16.13 7.10 -13.01
CA THR A 178 15.60 6.07 -12.12
C THR A 178 14.52 5.21 -12.77
N THR A 179 13.93 5.69 -13.88
CA THR A 179 12.84 5.03 -14.61
C THR A 179 13.41 4.25 -15.80
N GLN A 180 13.01 2.98 -15.94
CA GLN A 180 13.41 2.15 -17.08
C GLN A 180 12.27 2.03 -18.09
N LEU A 181 12.58 2.25 -19.37
CA LEU A 181 11.63 2.03 -20.44
C LEU A 181 11.48 0.52 -20.70
N GLU A 182 10.25 0.04 -20.68
CA GLU A 182 9.93 -1.34 -21.01
C GLU A 182 9.39 -1.47 -22.46
N LYS A 183 8.47 -0.56 -22.84
CA LYS A 183 7.78 -0.64 -24.12
C LYS A 183 7.15 0.68 -24.51
N VAL A 184 7.16 0.97 -25.82
CA VAL A 184 6.40 2.06 -26.45
C VAL A 184 5.46 1.45 -27.49
N GLU A 185 4.18 1.79 -27.42
CA GLU A 185 3.14 1.38 -28.37
C GLU A 185 2.52 2.62 -28.98
N ILE A 186 2.44 2.67 -30.33
CA ILE A 186 1.87 3.82 -31.06
C ILE A 186 0.55 3.38 -31.67
N TYR A 187 -0.48 4.19 -31.45
CA TYR A 187 -1.85 3.96 -31.92
C TYR A 187 -2.33 5.13 -32.79
N ASN A 188 -3.18 4.85 -33.76
CA ASN A 188 -3.95 5.89 -34.41
C ASN A 188 -5.12 6.38 -33.53
N THR A 189 -5.83 7.40 -33.99
CA THR A 189 -7.00 7.98 -33.27
C THR A 189 -8.19 7.02 -33.14
N LEU A 190 -8.19 5.90 -33.88
CA LEU A 190 -9.20 4.83 -33.80
C LEU A 190 -8.79 3.72 -32.80
N GLY A 191 -7.62 3.85 -32.14
CA GLY A 191 -7.10 2.87 -31.19
C GLY A 191 -6.45 1.65 -31.81
N GLN A 192 -6.14 1.67 -33.12
CA GLN A 192 -5.39 0.59 -33.79
C GLN A 192 -3.90 0.73 -33.51
N LEU A 193 -3.24 -0.35 -33.12
CA LEU A 193 -1.80 -0.41 -32.92
C LEU A 193 -1.07 -0.32 -34.27
N LEU A 194 -0.18 0.65 -34.41
CA LEU A 194 0.60 0.89 -35.63
C LEU A 194 2.05 0.43 -35.51
N ALA A 195 2.68 0.65 -34.34
CA ALA A 195 4.08 0.31 -34.12
C ALA A 195 4.35 0.00 -32.63
N THR A 196 5.45 -0.75 -32.39
CA THR A 196 5.96 -1.06 -31.05
C THR A 196 7.47 -0.87 -31.03
N HIS A 197 8.01 -0.20 -30.03
CA HIS A 197 9.43 0.06 -29.83
C HIS A 197 9.85 -0.30 -28.39
N GLN A 198 11.13 -0.61 -28.20
CA GLN A 198 11.73 -0.91 -26.88
C GLN A 198 12.88 0.05 -26.52
N MET A 199 13.12 1.06 -27.36
CA MET A 199 14.14 2.10 -27.16
C MET A 199 13.49 3.46 -27.04
N ALA A 200 14.14 4.39 -26.36
CA ALA A 200 13.67 5.74 -26.16
C ALA A 200 13.79 6.61 -27.43
N ASP A 201 14.68 6.22 -28.35
CA ASP A 201 14.93 6.90 -29.62
C ASP A 201 14.52 5.97 -30.75
N PHE A 202 13.58 6.38 -31.59
CA PHE A 202 13.07 5.53 -32.68
C PHE A 202 12.51 6.33 -33.86
N ARG A 203 12.44 5.67 -35.00
CA ARG A 203 11.92 6.26 -36.24
C ARG A 203 10.42 6.05 -36.38
N ILE A 204 9.77 7.05 -37.00
CA ILE A 204 8.33 7.09 -37.28
C ILE A 204 8.04 7.44 -38.75
N ASP A 205 9.01 7.32 -39.64
CA ASP A 205 8.90 7.63 -41.06
C ASP A 205 7.83 6.82 -41.80
N ASN A 206 7.49 5.63 -41.28
CA ASN A 206 6.45 4.76 -41.80
C ASN A 206 5.03 5.10 -41.32
N LEU A 207 4.87 6.09 -40.44
CA LEU A 207 3.57 6.54 -39.98
C LEU A 207 2.98 7.60 -40.90
N SER A 208 1.66 7.59 -41.07
CA SER A 208 0.94 8.65 -41.80
C SER A 208 0.96 9.97 -41.04
N SER A 209 0.90 11.09 -41.76
CA SER A 209 0.76 12.41 -41.14
C SER A 209 -0.56 12.49 -40.36
N GLY A 210 -0.50 13.14 -39.19
CA GLY A 210 -1.67 13.31 -38.31
C GLY A 210 -1.36 13.09 -36.85
N MET A 211 -2.40 13.08 -36.02
CA MET A 211 -2.30 12.85 -34.57
C MET A 211 -2.25 11.35 -34.26
N HIS A 212 -1.32 11.00 -33.39
CA HIS A 212 -1.12 9.65 -32.85
C HIS A 212 -1.10 9.68 -31.32
N VAL A 213 -1.49 8.56 -30.74
CA VAL A 213 -1.43 8.32 -29.29
C VAL A 213 -0.30 7.33 -29.03
N MET A 214 0.59 7.68 -28.12
CA MET A 214 1.70 6.83 -27.68
C MET A 214 1.43 6.36 -26.26
N LYS A 215 1.46 5.05 -26.01
CA LYS A 215 1.49 4.45 -24.70
C LYS A 215 2.94 4.09 -24.36
N ILE A 216 3.48 4.70 -23.31
CA ILE A 216 4.83 4.48 -22.81
C ILE A 216 4.71 3.65 -21.52
N THR A 217 5.22 2.42 -21.53
CA THR A 217 5.27 1.53 -20.38
C THR A 217 6.67 1.55 -19.79
N THR A 218 6.76 1.79 -18.50
CA THR A 218 8.01 1.87 -17.76
C THR A 218 7.96 1.01 -16.51
N SER A 219 9.11 0.84 -15.85
CA SER A 219 9.21 0.16 -14.54
C SER A 219 8.34 0.79 -13.44
N GLU A 220 7.87 2.03 -13.63
CA GLU A 220 7.06 2.76 -12.63
C GLU A 220 5.58 2.88 -13.04
N GLY A 221 5.20 2.38 -14.21
CA GLY A 221 3.83 2.41 -14.70
C GLY A 221 3.73 2.75 -16.19
N ALA A 222 2.50 2.97 -16.66
CA ALA A 222 2.24 3.33 -18.06
C ALA A 222 1.55 4.69 -18.14
N ILE A 223 2.00 5.50 -19.12
CA ILE A 223 1.42 6.81 -19.43
C ILE A 223 1.04 6.89 -20.91
N HIS A 224 0.22 7.88 -21.23
CA HIS A 224 -0.17 8.19 -22.61
C HIS A 224 0.28 9.59 -22.98
N LYS A 225 0.91 9.73 -24.13
CA LYS A 225 1.30 11.01 -24.72
C LYS A 225 0.78 11.11 -26.14
N ASN A 226 0.38 12.30 -26.54
CA ASN A 226 -0.03 12.58 -27.92
C ASN A 226 1.09 13.28 -28.67
N PHE A 227 1.28 12.91 -29.93
CA PHE A 227 2.19 13.63 -30.84
C PHE A 227 1.57 13.79 -32.22
N ILE A 228 2.09 14.75 -32.98
CA ILE A 228 1.69 15.07 -34.34
C ILE A 228 2.82 14.68 -35.29
N LYS A 229 2.56 13.77 -36.22
CA LYS A 229 3.45 13.47 -37.36
C LYS A 229 3.16 14.46 -38.49
N LYS A 230 4.20 15.13 -38.99
CA LYS A 230 4.13 15.97 -40.18
C LYS A 230 4.20 15.21 -41.48
#